data_43746b7b7b85a8d4233401bd37310b18
#
_entry.id   43746b7b7b85a8d4233401bd37310b18
#
_cell.length_a   1.000
_cell.length_b   1.000
_cell.length_c   1.000
_cell.angle_alpha   90.00
_cell.angle_beta   90.00
_cell.angle_gamma   90.00
#
_symmetry.space_group_name_H-M   'P 1'
#
loop_
_entity.id
_entity.type
_entity.pdbx_description
1 polymer ?
#
loop_
_entity_poly.entity_id
_entity_poly.type
_entity_poly.pdbx_seq_one_letter_code
_entity_poly.pdbx_strand_id
1 'polypeptide(L)'
;MSGLKGFAQKDMTLQGLNFTFKTVPVYTWNLLDNVVKLDFSYAKPEIRNTNDWDASARQDKIPYEVDLIYTRYPVDSLKWLTPYDKLLNERVKFLLNLDPSLKTANIKWNLVAQTACTTAVLAETFFHGWAIKYTVPENPTQEFYDFEGNIDYKKRSEFYISHVKQVISGKAQPADTTVLRLLERMTTRTDAKKLLVVMDWTSSMYIHGAQVLRWNQLHLEQKRLQYLVLFNDGDDFLRKTVRKPLGEAGGIYYTQPQHLEEVIQTMQTVIQNGDGGDISENPCEALLKAIQKHPDADQVILIADARADIRDLALADQITKPVHVILCGSRKRYPSPDYLTLVWKTGGTIANMEAELTFNGKKDPRYRHALKLGVRHYIFDQAMGKFKYRRD
;
A
#
# COMPACT_ATOMS: atom_id res chain seq x y z
N MET A 1 -0.35 -15.31 -53.14
CA MET A 1 -0.50 -14.23 -52.14
C MET A 1 -1.83 -14.45 -51.42
N SER A 2 -1.83 -15.18 -50.35
CA SER A 2 -3.00 -15.38 -49.48
C SER A 2 -2.72 -14.74 -48.14
N GLY A 3 -3.54 -13.72 -47.85
CA GLY A 3 -3.37 -12.83 -46.69
C GLY A 3 -3.45 -13.58 -45.36
N LEU A 4 -2.48 -13.35 -44.53
CA LEU A 4 -2.51 -13.60 -43.11
C LEU A 4 -3.62 -12.73 -42.49
N LYS A 5 -4.82 -13.33 -42.31
CA LYS A 5 -5.85 -12.71 -41.48
C LYS A 5 -5.29 -12.58 -40.07
N GLY A 6 -5.11 -11.34 -39.62
CA GLY A 6 -4.70 -11.04 -38.26
C GLY A 6 -5.66 -11.70 -37.27
N PHE A 7 -5.11 -12.54 -36.40
CA PHE A 7 -5.84 -13.05 -35.25
C PHE A 7 -6.09 -11.86 -34.30
N ALA A 8 -7.36 -11.53 -34.14
CA ALA A 8 -7.78 -10.55 -33.16
C ALA A 8 -7.25 -10.97 -31.78
N GLN A 9 -6.60 -10.03 -31.13
CA GLN A 9 -6.11 -10.12 -29.76
C GLN A 9 -7.32 -10.43 -28.85
N LYS A 10 -7.43 -11.65 -28.35
CA LYS A 10 -8.54 -12.06 -27.50
C LYS A 10 -8.09 -11.98 -26.06
N ASP A 11 -8.68 -11.07 -25.31
CA ASP A 11 -8.44 -10.97 -23.87
C ASP A 11 -8.94 -12.26 -23.19
N MET A 12 -8.14 -12.77 -22.25
CA MET A 12 -8.44 -13.98 -21.49
C MET A 12 -8.54 -13.64 -20.00
N THR A 13 -9.58 -14.13 -19.34
CA THR A 13 -9.76 -13.97 -17.90
C THR A 13 -9.34 -15.23 -17.16
N LEU A 14 -8.34 -15.11 -16.27
CA LEU A 14 -7.84 -16.18 -15.40
C LEU A 14 -7.92 -15.72 -13.95
N GLN A 15 -8.58 -16.48 -13.08
CA GLN A 15 -8.75 -16.14 -11.65
C GLN A 15 -9.30 -14.72 -11.39
N GLY A 16 -10.14 -14.22 -12.32
CA GLY A 16 -10.71 -12.86 -12.23
C GLY A 16 -9.78 -11.72 -12.69
N LEU A 17 -8.60 -12.04 -13.24
CA LEU A 17 -7.68 -11.10 -13.85
C LEU A 17 -7.79 -11.13 -15.38
N ASN A 18 -7.76 -9.95 -16.00
CA ASN A 18 -7.81 -9.82 -17.45
C ASN A 18 -6.40 -9.81 -18.03
N PHE A 19 -6.12 -10.78 -18.88
CA PHE A 19 -4.82 -10.95 -19.55
C PHE A 19 -4.90 -10.50 -21.00
N THR A 20 -3.96 -9.67 -21.41
CA THR A 20 -3.70 -9.41 -22.84
C THR A 20 -2.87 -10.55 -23.41
N PHE A 21 -3.41 -11.26 -24.42
CA PHE A 21 -2.71 -12.38 -25.06
C PHE A 21 -1.68 -11.88 -26.07
N LYS A 22 -0.46 -12.43 -26.00
CA LYS A 22 0.65 -12.13 -26.92
C LYS A 22 1.30 -13.44 -27.41
N THR A 23 1.82 -13.41 -28.62
CA THR A 23 2.67 -14.49 -29.15
C THR A 23 4.03 -13.95 -29.50
N VAL A 24 5.07 -14.70 -29.15
CA VAL A 24 6.47 -14.39 -29.48
C VAL A 24 7.18 -15.67 -29.96
N PRO A 25 8.19 -15.59 -30.82
CA PRO A 25 8.98 -16.77 -31.15
C PRO A 25 9.62 -17.39 -29.90
N VAL A 26 10.39 -16.62 -29.18
CA VAL A 26 11.00 -16.93 -27.88
C VAL A 26 10.86 -15.70 -26.98
N TYR A 27 10.54 -15.90 -25.72
CA TYR A 27 10.44 -14.80 -24.78
C TYR A 27 11.82 -14.27 -24.41
N THR A 28 11.99 -12.97 -24.57
CA THR A 28 13.19 -12.25 -24.16
C THR A 28 12.79 -11.10 -23.25
N TRP A 29 13.63 -10.78 -22.29
CA TRP A 29 13.48 -9.59 -21.44
C TRP A 29 14.53 -8.55 -21.79
N ASN A 30 14.17 -7.30 -21.61
CA ASN A 30 15.12 -6.22 -21.69
C ASN A 30 16.05 -6.29 -20.46
N LEU A 31 17.35 -6.27 -20.66
CA LEU A 31 18.35 -6.30 -19.59
C LEU A 31 18.31 -5.03 -18.71
N LEU A 32 17.70 -3.95 -19.21
CA LEU A 32 17.51 -2.70 -18.47
C LEU A 32 16.27 -2.71 -17.56
N ASP A 33 15.36 -3.67 -17.73
CA ASP A 33 14.17 -3.77 -16.90
C ASP A 33 14.51 -4.45 -15.57
N ASN A 34 13.98 -3.91 -14.47
CA ASN A 34 13.97 -4.61 -13.20
C ASN A 34 12.91 -5.74 -13.27
N VAL A 35 13.35 -6.98 -13.33
CA VAL A 35 12.48 -8.14 -13.48
C VAL A 35 12.81 -9.21 -12.45
N VAL A 36 11.82 -9.66 -11.70
CA VAL A 36 11.90 -10.91 -10.95
C VAL A 36 11.32 -12.03 -11.80
N LYS A 37 12.03 -13.14 -11.86
CA LYS A 37 11.64 -14.33 -12.61
C LYS A 37 11.26 -15.44 -11.66
N LEU A 38 10.03 -15.94 -11.77
CA LEU A 38 9.57 -17.10 -11.03
C LEU A 38 9.41 -18.26 -12.01
N ASP A 39 10.24 -19.27 -11.85
CA ASP A 39 10.44 -20.33 -12.82
C ASP A 39 9.54 -21.52 -12.55
N PHE A 40 8.94 -22.08 -13.61
CA PHE A 40 8.17 -23.33 -13.58
C PHE A 40 8.93 -24.45 -14.29
N SER A 41 8.67 -25.67 -13.87
CA SER A 41 8.93 -26.81 -14.75
C SER A 41 7.94 -26.80 -15.93
N TYR A 42 8.39 -27.26 -17.10
CA TYR A 42 7.52 -27.45 -18.24
C TYR A 42 6.30 -28.28 -17.85
N ALA A 43 5.12 -27.83 -18.23
CA ALA A 43 3.82 -28.45 -17.93
C ALA A 43 3.47 -28.67 -16.45
N LYS A 44 4.19 -28.08 -15.50
CA LYS A 44 3.86 -28.11 -14.06
C LYS A 44 3.36 -26.76 -13.54
N PRO A 45 2.49 -26.74 -12.53
CA PRO A 45 1.93 -25.50 -11.98
C PRO A 45 2.78 -24.83 -10.89
N GLU A 46 3.75 -25.55 -10.29
CA GLU A 46 4.50 -25.07 -9.13
C GLU A 46 5.70 -24.25 -9.53
N ILE A 47 5.94 -23.17 -8.78
CA ILE A 47 7.13 -22.33 -8.89
C ILE A 47 8.31 -23.02 -8.19
N ARG A 48 9.49 -23.04 -8.85
CA ARG A 48 10.70 -23.67 -8.29
C ARG A 48 11.46 -22.74 -7.34
N ASN A 49 11.43 -21.45 -7.56
CA ASN A 49 12.25 -20.45 -6.89
C ASN A 49 11.39 -19.40 -6.16
N THR A 50 10.46 -19.86 -5.32
CA THR A 50 9.55 -18.96 -4.57
C THR A 50 10.28 -17.92 -3.73
N ASN A 51 11.49 -18.24 -3.24
CA ASN A 51 12.31 -17.34 -2.43
C ASN A 51 12.76 -16.09 -3.18
N ASP A 52 12.81 -16.13 -4.51
CA ASP A 52 13.16 -14.95 -5.32
C ASP A 52 12.06 -13.87 -5.28
N TRP A 53 10.85 -14.26 -4.86
CA TRP A 53 9.72 -13.39 -4.59
C TRP A 53 9.37 -13.42 -3.09
N ASP A 54 10.37 -13.25 -2.23
CA ASP A 54 10.15 -13.13 -0.80
C ASP A 54 9.47 -11.79 -0.48
N ALA A 55 8.46 -11.85 0.38
CA ALA A 55 7.73 -10.67 0.85
C ALA A 55 8.66 -9.63 1.50
N SER A 56 9.75 -10.05 2.15
CA SER A 56 10.74 -9.15 2.76
C SER A 56 11.62 -8.43 1.72
N ALA A 57 12.03 -9.13 0.66
CA ALA A 57 12.84 -8.57 -0.43
C ALA A 57 12.03 -7.69 -1.39
N ARG A 58 10.71 -7.71 -1.29
CA ARG A 58 9.77 -7.06 -2.21
C ARG A 58 9.37 -5.65 -1.81
N GLN A 59 9.75 -5.20 -0.63
CA GLN A 59 9.28 -3.94 -0.04
C GLN A 59 9.62 -2.70 -0.86
N ASP A 60 10.72 -2.77 -1.61
CA ASP A 60 11.18 -1.69 -2.45
C ASP A 60 10.80 -1.91 -3.93
N LYS A 61 9.94 -2.91 -4.23
CA LYS A 61 9.56 -3.30 -5.59
C LYS A 61 8.08 -3.05 -5.83
N ILE A 62 7.78 -2.19 -6.79
CA ILE A 62 6.40 -1.88 -7.20
C ILE A 62 6.15 -2.57 -8.53
N PRO A 63 5.41 -3.70 -8.53
CA PRO A 63 5.09 -4.38 -9.78
C PRO A 63 4.11 -3.55 -10.61
N TYR A 64 4.40 -3.40 -11.91
CA TYR A 64 3.55 -2.67 -12.85
C TYR A 64 3.13 -3.50 -14.07
N GLU A 65 3.90 -4.54 -14.42
CA GLU A 65 3.57 -5.47 -15.51
C GLU A 65 3.97 -6.88 -15.12
N VAL A 66 3.11 -7.84 -15.38
CA VAL A 66 3.34 -9.27 -15.08
C VAL A 66 3.05 -10.07 -16.31
N ASP A 67 4.07 -10.78 -16.80
CA ASP A 67 3.96 -11.69 -17.93
C ASP A 67 3.89 -13.13 -17.41
N LEU A 68 2.83 -13.88 -17.76
CA LEU A 68 2.80 -15.34 -17.64
C LEU A 68 3.26 -15.96 -18.95
N ILE A 69 4.43 -16.61 -18.92
CA ILE A 69 5.09 -17.15 -20.09
C ILE A 69 4.91 -18.67 -20.13
N TYR A 70 4.51 -19.17 -21.28
CA TYR A 70 4.43 -20.62 -21.54
C TYR A 70 4.81 -20.92 -22.99
N THR A 71 5.19 -22.17 -23.27
CA THR A 71 5.50 -22.62 -24.63
C THR A 71 4.31 -23.36 -25.20
N ARG A 72 3.90 -22.94 -26.38
CA ARG A 72 2.85 -23.60 -27.16
C ARG A 72 3.49 -24.71 -28.01
N TYR A 73 3.24 -25.96 -27.63
CA TYR A 73 3.68 -27.11 -28.35
C TYR A 73 2.66 -28.27 -28.19
N PRO A 74 2.26 -28.95 -29.25
CA PRO A 74 2.50 -28.63 -30.69
C PRO A 74 1.75 -27.35 -31.14
N VAL A 75 2.36 -26.61 -32.05
CA VAL A 75 1.90 -25.28 -32.51
C VAL A 75 0.56 -25.33 -33.22
N ASP A 76 0.32 -26.39 -34.00
CA ASP A 76 -0.80 -26.48 -34.92
C ASP A 76 -2.06 -27.12 -34.34
N SER A 77 -2.08 -27.43 -33.05
CA SER A 77 -3.25 -28.03 -32.42
C SER A 77 -4.28 -26.97 -32.03
N LEU A 78 -5.41 -26.94 -32.74
CA LEU A 78 -6.57 -26.11 -32.36
C LEU A 78 -7.19 -26.53 -31.02
N LYS A 79 -6.87 -27.72 -30.50
CA LYS A 79 -7.36 -28.28 -29.24
C LYS A 79 -6.50 -27.90 -28.05
N TRP A 80 -5.50 -27.05 -28.22
CA TRP A 80 -4.52 -26.73 -27.19
C TRP A 80 -5.07 -25.88 -26.03
N LEU A 81 -6.16 -25.14 -26.21
CA LEU A 81 -6.71 -24.26 -25.17
C LEU A 81 -7.16 -25.06 -23.95
N THR A 82 -7.86 -26.17 -24.14
CA THR A 82 -8.47 -26.90 -23.02
C THR A 82 -7.47 -27.44 -21.97
N PRO A 83 -6.35 -28.12 -22.34
CA PRO A 83 -5.36 -28.54 -21.36
C PRO A 83 -4.59 -27.40 -20.74
N TYR A 84 -4.29 -26.35 -21.50
CA TYR A 84 -3.54 -25.19 -21.00
C TYR A 84 -4.37 -24.31 -20.08
N ASP A 85 -5.67 -24.18 -20.29
CA ASP A 85 -6.55 -23.39 -19.43
C ASP A 85 -6.48 -23.82 -17.98
N LYS A 86 -6.51 -25.11 -17.70
CA LYS A 86 -6.38 -25.64 -16.35
C LYS A 86 -5.01 -25.31 -15.77
N LEU A 87 -3.93 -25.60 -16.51
CA LEU A 87 -2.56 -25.33 -16.07
C LEU A 87 -2.32 -23.83 -15.81
N LEU A 88 -2.78 -22.97 -16.71
CA LEU A 88 -2.61 -21.52 -16.58
C LEU A 88 -3.40 -20.97 -15.38
N ASN A 89 -4.64 -21.45 -15.17
CA ASN A 89 -5.41 -21.08 -13.99
C ASN A 89 -4.73 -21.52 -12.69
N GLU A 90 -4.16 -22.69 -12.61
CA GLU A 90 -3.41 -23.19 -11.46
C GLU A 90 -2.16 -22.34 -11.20
N ARG A 91 -1.43 -21.96 -12.25
CA ARG A 91 -0.26 -21.07 -12.15
C ARG A 91 -0.64 -19.70 -11.63
N VAL A 92 -1.72 -19.09 -12.13
CA VAL A 92 -2.23 -17.80 -11.63
C VAL A 92 -2.64 -17.92 -10.17
N LYS A 93 -3.38 -18.97 -9.82
CA LYS A 93 -3.79 -19.25 -8.43
C LYS A 93 -2.58 -19.40 -7.51
N PHE A 94 -1.54 -20.09 -7.97
CA PHE A 94 -0.31 -20.26 -7.20
C PHE A 94 0.37 -18.91 -6.91
N LEU A 95 0.54 -18.06 -7.93
CA LEU A 95 1.14 -16.73 -7.76
C LEU A 95 0.30 -15.85 -6.82
N LEU A 96 -1.04 -15.87 -6.95
CA LEU A 96 -1.92 -15.09 -6.09
C LEU A 96 -1.97 -15.60 -4.64
N ASN A 97 -1.72 -16.89 -4.42
CA ASN A 97 -1.54 -17.44 -3.07
C ASN A 97 -0.20 -17.02 -2.47
N LEU A 98 0.86 -17.03 -3.28
CA LEU A 98 2.18 -16.54 -2.86
C LEU A 98 2.14 -15.03 -2.55
N ASP A 99 1.39 -14.27 -3.37
CA ASP A 99 1.23 -12.84 -3.22
C ASP A 99 -0.19 -12.34 -3.55
N PRO A 100 -1.10 -12.37 -2.59
CA PRO A 100 -2.46 -11.87 -2.79
C PRO A 100 -2.52 -10.37 -3.17
N SER A 101 -1.47 -9.60 -2.86
CA SER A 101 -1.42 -8.17 -3.17
C SER A 101 -1.40 -7.87 -4.67
N LEU A 102 -0.92 -8.80 -5.49
CA LEU A 102 -0.88 -8.65 -6.94
C LEU A 102 -2.28 -8.57 -7.57
N LYS A 103 -3.29 -9.18 -6.95
CA LYS A 103 -4.68 -9.18 -7.47
C LYS A 103 -5.32 -7.79 -7.49
N THR A 104 -4.90 -6.92 -6.62
CA THR A 104 -5.55 -5.61 -6.39
C THR A 104 -4.66 -4.43 -6.79
N ALA A 105 -3.41 -4.69 -7.15
CA ALA A 105 -2.54 -3.68 -7.72
C ALA A 105 -3.00 -3.35 -9.15
N ASN A 106 -2.78 -2.12 -9.60
CA ASN A 106 -3.00 -1.73 -10.99
C ASN A 106 -1.87 -2.27 -11.87
N ILE A 107 -1.91 -3.57 -12.14
CA ILE A 107 -0.89 -4.31 -12.87
C ILE A 107 -1.42 -4.66 -14.25
N LYS A 108 -0.59 -4.47 -15.25
CA LYS A 108 -0.83 -4.96 -16.60
C LYS A 108 -0.48 -6.45 -16.67
N TRP A 109 -1.46 -7.29 -16.93
CA TRP A 109 -1.29 -8.73 -17.04
C TRP A 109 -1.19 -9.16 -18.50
N ASN A 110 -0.15 -9.92 -18.85
CA ASN A 110 0.02 -10.47 -20.17
C ASN A 110 0.16 -12.00 -20.08
N LEU A 111 -0.49 -12.68 -21.02
CA LEU A 111 -0.31 -14.10 -21.28
C LEU A 111 0.53 -14.25 -22.55
N VAL A 112 1.75 -14.77 -22.41
CA VAL A 112 2.72 -14.82 -23.50
C VAL A 112 2.99 -16.25 -23.93
N ALA A 113 2.59 -16.58 -25.16
CA ALA A 113 2.83 -17.89 -25.76
C ALA A 113 4.10 -17.86 -26.65
N GLN A 114 5.06 -18.70 -26.33
CA GLN A 114 6.25 -18.94 -27.18
C GLN A 114 5.92 -19.93 -28.28
N THR A 115 6.30 -19.62 -29.52
CA THR A 115 5.88 -20.37 -30.72
C THR A 115 7.01 -21.00 -31.51
N ALA A 116 8.28 -20.68 -31.24
CA ALA A 116 9.43 -21.25 -31.99
C ALA A 116 9.80 -22.68 -31.58
N CYS A 117 8.95 -23.34 -30.80
CA CYS A 117 9.21 -24.69 -30.33
C CYS A 117 8.73 -25.74 -31.35
N THR A 118 9.63 -26.63 -31.78
CA THR A 118 9.36 -27.70 -32.74
C THR A 118 9.38 -29.11 -32.14
N THR A 119 9.89 -29.27 -30.92
CA THR A 119 9.97 -30.54 -30.20
C THR A 119 9.68 -30.35 -28.72
N ALA A 120 9.21 -31.42 -28.05
CA ALA A 120 8.98 -31.39 -26.60
C ALA A 120 10.27 -31.09 -25.80
N VAL A 121 11.40 -31.66 -26.25
CA VAL A 121 12.71 -31.43 -25.65
C VAL A 121 13.10 -29.96 -25.72
N LEU A 122 12.86 -29.32 -26.86
CA LEU A 122 13.13 -27.89 -27.03
C LEU A 122 12.20 -27.05 -26.15
N ALA A 123 10.93 -27.48 -25.96
CA ALA A 123 10.01 -26.82 -25.06
C ALA A 123 10.54 -26.73 -23.62
N GLU A 124 11.20 -27.77 -23.14
CA GLU A 124 11.78 -27.80 -21.79
C GLU A 124 12.94 -26.83 -21.58
N THR A 125 13.60 -26.41 -22.66
CA THR A 125 14.71 -25.45 -22.61
C THR A 125 14.27 -23.99 -22.59
N PHE A 126 13.01 -23.71 -22.94
CA PHE A 126 12.47 -22.36 -22.92
C PHE A 126 12.09 -21.94 -21.50
N PHE A 127 12.10 -20.64 -21.26
CA PHE A 127 11.63 -20.12 -19.98
C PHE A 127 10.11 -20.30 -19.85
N HIS A 128 9.69 -20.90 -18.76
CA HIS A 128 8.29 -21.00 -18.36
C HIS A 128 8.13 -20.37 -16.99
N GLY A 129 7.28 -19.38 -16.84
CA GLY A 129 7.19 -18.75 -15.55
C GLY A 129 6.48 -17.42 -15.54
N TRP A 130 6.73 -16.70 -14.48
CA TRP A 130 6.34 -15.32 -14.29
C TRP A 130 7.54 -14.41 -14.47
N ALA A 131 7.41 -13.39 -15.31
CA ALA A 131 8.30 -12.25 -15.35
C ALA A 131 7.57 -11.07 -14.75
N ILE A 132 7.93 -10.71 -13.52
CA ILE A 132 7.31 -9.61 -12.78
C ILE A 132 8.21 -8.39 -12.93
N LYS A 133 7.77 -7.42 -13.72
CA LYS A 133 8.46 -6.16 -13.91
C LYS A 133 8.05 -5.19 -12.81
N TYR A 134 9.04 -4.52 -12.24
CA TYR A 134 8.83 -3.61 -11.13
C TYR A 134 9.69 -2.35 -11.26
N THR A 135 9.24 -1.30 -10.60
CA THR A 135 10.06 -0.12 -10.32
C THR A 135 10.55 -0.18 -8.89
N VAL A 136 11.71 0.37 -8.63
CA VAL A 136 12.21 0.62 -7.28
C VAL A 136 11.92 2.09 -7.01
N PRO A 137 11.21 2.45 -5.91
CA PRO A 137 11.08 3.84 -5.53
C PRO A 137 12.48 4.42 -5.36
N GLU A 138 12.76 5.50 -6.03
CA GLU A 138 13.97 6.26 -5.76
C GLU A 138 13.95 6.64 -4.27
N ASN A 139 15.02 6.37 -3.55
CA ASN A 139 15.12 6.78 -2.16
C ASN A 139 15.57 8.26 -2.16
N PRO A 140 14.63 9.20 -2.01
CA PRO A 140 14.90 10.62 -2.25
C PRO A 140 15.71 11.29 -1.14
N THR A 141 16.06 10.55 -0.08
CA THR A 141 16.63 11.13 1.14
C THR A 141 17.99 11.77 0.98
N GLN A 142 18.76 11.42 -0.05
CA GLN A 142 20.06 12.03 -0.30
C GLN A 142 20.02 13.30 -1.16
N GLU A 143 18.97 13.50 -1.95
CA GLU A 143 18.87 14.62 -2.89
C GLU A 143 18.30 15.92 -2.30
N PHE A 144 17.79 15.88 -1.06
CA PHE A 144 17.12 17.02 -0.42
C PHE A 144 17.95 17.71 0.63
N TYR A 145 19.25 17.50 0.63
CA TYR A 145 20.16 18.28 1.47
C TYR A 145 20.76 19.42 0.66
N ASP A 146 20.87 20.58 1.27
CA ASP A 146 21.65 21.69 0.74
C ASP A 146 23.17 21.40 0.91
N PHE A 147 23.99 22.29 0.40
CA PHE A 147 25.46 22.13 0.50
C PHE A 147 26.00 22.29 1.93
N GLU A 148 25.19 22.74 2.88
CA GLU A 148 25.51 22.81 4.31
C GLU A 148 25.04 21.57 5.07
N GLY A 149 24.37 20.63 4.38
CA GLY A 149 23.81 19.41 4.97
C GLY A 149 22.47 19.60 5.66
N ASN A 150 21.80 20.75 5.48
CA ASN A 150 20.46 20.98 5.99
C ASN A 150 19.42 20.46 4.99
N ILE A 151 18.22 20.10 5.49
CA ILE A 151 17.14 19.64 4.64
C ILE A 151 16.59 20.80 3.81
N ASP A 152 16.65 20.66 2.48
CA ASP A 152 15.98 21.56 1.55
C ASP A 152 14.49 21.19 1.43
N TYR A 153 13.67 21.73 2.33
CA TYR A 153 12.23 21.46 2.38
C TYR A 153 11.49 21.93 1.13
N LYS A 154 11.99 22.96 0.44
CA LYS A 154 11.40 23.43 -0.81
C LYS A 154 11.57 22.38 -1.90
N LYS A 155 12.80 21.95 -2.13
CA LYS A 155 13.14 20.92 -3.12
C LYS A 155 12.42 19.59 -2.80
N ARG A 156 12.40 19.21 -1.52
CA ARG A 156 11.67 18.04 -1.04
C ARG A 156 10.17 18.13 -1.36
N SER A 157 9.54 19.27 -1.09
CA SER A 157 8.12 19.47 -1.37
C SER A 157 7.83 19.40 -2.88
N GLU A 158 8.65 20.02 -3.72
CA GLU A 158 8.50 19.99 -5.17
C GLU A 158 8.55 18.55 -5.71
N PHE A 159 9.47 17.74 -5.21
CA PHE A 159 9.61 16.34 -5.60
C PHE A 159 8.37 15.51 -5.23
N TYR A 160 7.98 15.50 -3.95
CA TYR A 160 6.84 14.68 -3.51
C TYR A 160 5.51 15.15 -4.10
N ILE A 161 5.31 16.44 -4.25
CA ILE A 161 4.12 17.00 -4.89
C ILE A 161 4.09 16.66 -6.38
N SER A 162 5.24 16.67 -7.06
CA SER A 162 5.32 16.18 -8.45
C SER A 162 4.90 14.71 -8.55
N HIS A 163 5.39 13.87 -7.64
CA HIS A 163 4.99 12.45 -7.57
C HIS A 163 3.48 12.29 -7.31
N VAL A 164 2.92 13.02 -6.35
CA VAL A 164 1.47 13.03 -6.08
C VAL A 164 0.68 13.36 -7.35
N LYS A 165 1.06 14.43 -8.07
CA LYS A 165 0.41 14.84 -9.32
C LYS A 165 0.52 13.75 -10.42
N GLN A 166 1.64 13.08 -10.52
CA GLN A 166 1.83 11.99 -11.48
C GLN A 166 0.95 10.76 -11.16
N VAL A 167 0.86 10.38 -9.89
CA VAL A 167 -0.01 9.26 -9.46
C VAL A 167 -1.48 9.59 -9.70
N ILE A 168 -1.92 10.77 -9.34
CA ILE A 168 -3.31 11.21 -9.52
C ILE A 168 -3.69 11.24 -11.01
N SER A 169 -2.78 11.73 -11.87
CA SER A 169 -3.02 11.77 -13.32
C SER A 169 -2.84 10.41 -14.01
N GLY A 170 -2.47 9.37 -13.29
CA GLY A 170 -2.21 8.03 -13.85
C GLY A 170 -0.89 7.90 -14.61
N LYS A 171 -0.02 8.90 -14.56
CA LYS A 171 1.31 8.88 -15.20
C LYS A 171 2.35 8.07 -14.41
N ALA A 172 2.13 7.93 -13.10
CA ALA A 172 2.94 7.09 -12.23
C ALA A 172 2.06 6.16 -11.40
N GLN A 173 2.64 5.08 -10.90
CA GLN A 173 2.01 4.21 -9.92
C GLN A 173 2.38 4.67 -8.50
N PRO A 174 1.48 4.49 -7.51
CA PRO A 174 1.84 4.74 -6.12
C PRO A 174 2.90 3.72 -5.66
N ALA A 175 3.69 4.12 -4.67
CA ALA A 175 4.76 3.29 -4.11
C ALA A 175 4.28 1.92 -3.57
N ASP A 176 3.05 1.86 -3.11
CA ASP A 176 2.32 0.64 -2.79
C ASP A 176 0.81 0.90 -2.94
N THR A 177 -0.03 -0.02 -2.50
CA THR A 177 -1.49 0.12 -2.56
C THR A 177 -2.15 0.01 -1.19
N THR A 178 -1.39 0.13 -0.12
CA THR A 178 -1.87 -0.10 1.27
C THR A 178 -3.07 0.79 1.59
N VAL A 179 -2.91 2.09 1.42
CA VAL A 179 -3.97 3.06 1.77
C VAL A 179 -5.18 2.88 0.88
N LEU A 180 -5.00 2.78 -0.43
CA LEU A 180 -6.06 2.58 -1.41
C LEU A 180 -6.96 1.38 -1.05
N ARG A 181 -6.32 0.24 -0.78
CA ARG A 181 -7.01 -1.03 -0.50
C ARG A 181 -7.70 -1.05 0.85
N LEU A 182 -7.04 -0.49 1.85
CA LEU A 182 -7.60 -0.49 3.19
C LEU A 182 -8.72 0.53 3.33
N LEU A 183 -8.62 1.70 2.69
CA LEU A 183 -9.73 2.64 2.58
C LEU A 183 -10.93 1.98 1.90
N GLU A 184 -10.73 1.34 0.75
CA GLU A 184 -11.80 0.64 0.05
C GLU A 184 -12.47 -0.41 0.95
N ARG A 185 -11.65 -1.26 1.58
CA ARG A 185 -12.15 -2.32 2.47
C ARG A 185 -12.90 -1.79 3.68
N MET A 186 -12.41 -0.74 4.33
CA MET A 186 -13.02 -0.17 5.53
C MET A 186 -14.30 0.58 5.21
N THR A 187 -14.37 1.24 4.05
CA THR A 187 -15.52 2.06 3.69
C THR A 187 -16.64 1.26 3.03
N THR A 188 -16.33 0.15 2.35
CA THR A 188 -17.38 -0.73 1.78
C THR A 188 -18.14 -1.53 2.82
N ARG A 189 -17.61 -1.66 4.05
CA ARG A 189 -18.23 -2.39 5.15
C ARG A 189 -19.14 -1.53 6.02
N THR A 190 -19.26 -0.26 5.72
CA THR A 190 -20.05 0.69 6.51
C THR A 190 -20.94 1.53 5.61
N ASP A 191 -22.05 1.98 6.16
CA ASP A 191 -22.96 2.94 5.51
C ASP A 191 -22.54 4.39 5.77
N ALA A 192 -21.32 4.61 6.29
CA ALA A 192 -20.79 5.93 6.59
C ALA A 192 -20.76 6.81 5.32
N LYS A 193 -21.37 7.99 5.43
CA LYS A 193 -21.48 8.96 4.32
C LYS A 193 -20.47 10.09 4.44
N LYS A 194 -20.03 10.40 5.66
CA LYS A 194 -19.11 11.50 5.97
C LYS A 194 -17.83 10.95 6.59
N LEU A 195 -16.86 10.68 5.76
CA LEU A 195 -15.56 10.19 6.17
C LEU A 195 -14.63 11.35 6.53
N LEU A 196 -14.04 11.29 7.72
CA LEU A 196 -12.93 12.10 8.17
C LEU A 196 -11.66 11.26 8.11
N VAL A 197 -10.71 11.65 7.28
CA VAL A 197 -9.37 11.08 7.23
C VAL A 197 -8.40 12.03 7.92
N VAL A 198 -7.68 11.54 8.92
CA VAL A 198 -6.54 12.20 9.56
C VAL A 198 -5.30 11.44 9.12
N MET A 199 -4.38 12.13 8.46
CA MET A 199 -3.22 11.49 7.86
C MET A 199 -1.93 12.10 8.38
N ASP A 200 -1.05 11.24 8.85
CA ASP A 200 0.33 11.55 9.09
C ASP A 200 0.99 11.99 7.77
N TRP A 201 1.55 13.20 7.79
CA TRP A 201 2.20 13.79 6.64
C TRP A 201 3.65 14.17 6.99
N THR A 202 4.35 13.18 7.57
CA THR A 202 5.81 13.22 7.80
C THR A 202 6.55 12.52 6.67
N SER A 203 7.88 12.60 6.66
CA SER A 203 8.69 12.14 5.52
C SER A 203 8.48 10.67 5.12
N SER A 204 8.25 9.79 6.10
CA SER A 204 7.97 8.36 5.84
C SER A 204 6.64 8.14 5.14
N MET A 205 5.72 9.11 5.24
CA MET A 205 4.34 8.99 4.76
C MET A 205 4.07 9.70 3.43
N TYR A 206 4.98 10.56 2.94
CA TYR A 206 4.75 11.32 1.70
C TYR A 206 4.43 10.46 0.49
N ILE A 207 5.03 9.27 0.38
CA ILE A 207 4.78 8.33 -0.71
C ILE A 207 3.38 7.72 -0.70
N HIS A 208 2.70 7.77 0.46
CA HIS A 208 1.37 7.19 0.64
C HIS A 208 0.23 8.19 0.36
N GLY A 209 0.50 9.50 0.40
CA GLY A 209 -0.54 10.53 0.29
C GLY A 209 -1.30 10.55 -1.03
N ALA A 210 -0.62 10.27 -2.13
CA ALA A 210 -1.25 10.17 -3.44
C ALA A 210 -2.37 9.13 -3.50
N GLN A 211 -2.31 8.09 -2.67
CA GLN A 211 -3.29 7.02 -2.63
C GLN A 211 -4.64 7.48 -2.07
N VAL A 212 -4.63 8.36 -1.05
CA VAL A 212 -5.87 8.96 -0.50
C VAL A 212 -6.57 9.77 -1.58
N LEU A 213 -5.83 10.60 -2.30
CA LEU A 213 -6.39 11.42 -3.36
C LEU A 213 -6.87 10.58 -4.55
N ARG A 214 -6.12 9.54 -4.90
CA ARG A 214 -6.54 8.59 -5.95
C ARG A 214 -7.81 7.84 -5.55
N TRP A 215 -7.90 7.38 -4.32
CA TRP A 215 -9.13 6.77 -3.79
C TRP A 215 -10.31 7.74 -3.85
N ASN A 216 -10.10 8.99 -3.42
CA ASN A 216 -11.13 10.03 -3.48
C ASN A 216 -11.61 10.29 -4.90
N GLN A 217 -10.70 10.36 -5.89
CA GLN A 217 -11.06 10.51 -7.31
C GLN A 217 -11.94 9.36 -7.83
N LEU A 218 -11.63 8.11 -7.43
CA LEU A 218 -12.41 6.94 -7.84
C LEU A 218 -13.82 6.94 -7.24
N HIS A 219 -14.05 7.71 -6.17
CA HIS A 219 -15.31 7.77 -5.43
C HIS A 219 -15.92 9.18 -5.41
N LEU A 220 -15.55 10.05 -6.34
CA LEU A 220 -16.00 11.44 -6.40
C LEU A 220 -17.53 11.59 -6.44
N GLU A 221 -18.22 10.71 -7.16
CA GLU A 221 -19.70 10.73 -7.25
C GLU A 221 -20.35 10.44 -5.89
N GLN A 222 -19.72 9.62 -5.07
CA GLN A 222 -20.24 9.25 -3.76
C GLN A 222 -19.95 10.30 -2.69
N LYS A 223 -19.03 11.22 -2.94
CA LYS A 223 -18.61 12.32 -2.03
C LYS A 223 -18.36 11.84 -0.60
N ARG A 224 -17.81 10.64 -0.44
CA ARG A 224 -17.66 10.01 0.90
C ARG A 224 -16.59 10.69 1.73
N LEU A 225 -15.44 11.04 1.14
CA LEU A 225 -14.39 11.78 1.83
C LEU A 225 -14.82 13.24 1.96
N GLN A 226 -15.28 13.63 3.13
CA GLN A 226 -15.75 14.96 3.42
C GLN A 226 -14.67 15.84 4.03
N TYR A 227 -13.81 15.25 4.85
CA TYR A 227 -12.81 15.97 5.62
C TYR A 227 -11.47 15.27 5.54
N LEU A 228 -10.44 16.03 5.19
CA LEU A 228 -9.06 15.57 5.17
C LEU A 228 -8.22 16.49 6.05
N VAL A 229 -7.53 15.90 7.01
CA VAL A 229 -6.63 16.59 7.94
C VAL A 229 -5.26 15.97 7.82
N LEU A 230 -4.24 16.77 7.60
CA LEU A 230 -2.85 16.37 7.57
C LEU A 230 -2.18 16.84 8.86
N PHE A 231 -1.24 16.05 9.41
CA PHE A 231 -0.44 16.50 10.53
C PHE A 231 1.03 16.11 10.34
N ASN A 232 1.93 16.95 10.87
CA ASN A 232 3.38 16.75 10.83
C ASN A 232 4.04 16.98 12.19
N ASP A 233 3.26 16.81 13.27
CA ASP A 233 3.61 16.99 14.66
C ASP A 233 3.93 18.43 15.11
N GLY A 234 4.13 19.36 14.19
CA GLY A 234 4.38 20.76 14.48
C GLY A 234 5.58 21.04 15.36
N ASP A 235 6.40 20.02 15.61
CA ASP A 235 7.55 20.13 16.48
C ASP A 235 8.74 20.65 15.71
N ASP A 236 9.43 21.58 16.34
CA ASP A 236 10.55 22.28 15.78
C ASP A 236 11.65 21.35 15.31
N PHE A 237 11.96 21.44 14.03
CA PHE A 237 13.14 20.83 13.48
C PHE A 237 14.45 21.28 14.11
N LEU A 238 14.47 22.42 14.74
CA LEU A 238 15.70 23.09 15.10
C LEU A 238 16.09 22.94 16.59
N ARG A 239 15.19 22.51 17.46
CA ARG A 239 15.47 22.42 18.91
C ARG A 239 14.75 21.28 19.58
N LYS A 240 15.29 20.08 19.51
CA LYS A 240 14.86 18.90 20.28
C LYS A 240 14.82 19.07 21.80
N THR A 241 15.09 20.24 22.32
CA THR A 241 15.26 20.54 23.76
C THR A 241 13.99 21.02 24.46
N VAL A 242 12.98 21.48 23.71
CA VAL A 242 11.73 21.97 24.31
C VAL A 242 10.57 21.17 23.73
N ARG A 243 10.16 20.14 24.47
CA ARG A 243 8.92 19.43 24.16
C ARG A 243 7.72 20.31 24.46
N LYS A 244 6.83 20.47 23.49
CA LYS A 244 5.55 21.14 23.73
C LYS A 244 4.67 20.27 24.66
N PRO A 245 3.77 20.90 25.44
CA PRO A 245 2.79 20.17 26.23
C PRO A 245 1.93 19.22 25.35
N LEU A 246 1.45 18.14 25.94
CA LEU A 246 0.53 17.22 25.23
C LEU A 246 -0.73 17.97 24.80
N GLY A 247 -1.09 17.85 23.53
CA GLY A 247 -2.23 18.54 22.94
C GLY A 247 -1.92 19.94 22.39
N GLU A 248 -0.65 20.37 22.44
CA GLU A 248 -0.20 21.68 21.97
C GLU A 248 0.95 21.58 20.95
N ALA A 249 1.26 20.38 20.43
CA ALA A 249 2.31 20.19 19.43
C ALA A 249 2.01 21.00 18.15
N GLY A 250 0.75 21.01 17.70
CA GLY A 250 0.33 21.74 16.52
C GLY A 250 0.65 20.98 15.23
N GLY A 251 0.95 21.72 14.16
CA GLY A 251 1.24 21.10 12.86
C GLY A 251 0.04 20.36 12.27
N ILE A 252 -1.16 20.88 12.48
CA ILE A 252 -2.41 20.26 12.03
C ILE A 252 -3.05 21.16 10.96
N TYR A 253 -3.25 20.57 9.78
CA TYR A 253 -3.68 21.30 8.58
C TYR A 253 -4.98 20.69 8.05
N TYR A 254 -5.96 21.56 7.84
CA TYR A 254 -7.29 21.17 7.36
C TYR A 254 -7.41 21.50 5.89
N THR A 255 -8.00 20.60 5.11
CA THR A 255 -8.22 20.84 3.69
C THR A 255 -9.53 20.18 3.24
N GLN A 256 -10.07 20.67 2.13
CA GLN A 256 -11.31 20.16 1.56
C GLN A 256 -11.00 19.20 0.41
N PRO A 257 -11.25 17.89 0.58
CA PRO A 257 -10.85 16.90 -0.40
C PRO A 257 -11.57 17.00 -1.76
N GLN A 258 -12.63 17.82 -1.84
CA GLN A 258 -13.33 18.13 -3.09
C GLN A 258 -12.54 19.12 -3.97
N HIS A 259 -11.61 19.88 -3.40
CA HIS A 259 -10.78 20.87 -4.06
C HIS A 259 -9.34 20.35 -4.19
N LEU A 260 -9.08 19.54 -5.20
CA LEU A 260 -7.80 18.85 -5.38
C LEU A 260 -6.59 19.78 -5.31
N GLU A 261 -6.66 20.96 -5.93
CA GLU A 261 -5.55 21.91 -5.92
C GLU A 261 -5.28 22.45 -4.51
N GLU A 262 -6.32 22.72 -3.73
CA GLU A 262 -6.19 23.13 -2.33
C GLU A 262 -5.52 22.04 -1.48
N VAL A 263 -5.90 20.78 -1.70
CA VAL A 263 -5.25 19.63 -1.00
C VAL A 263 -3.77 19.57 -1.36
N ILE A 264 -3.41 19.70 -2.62
CA ILE A 264 -2.03 19.68 -3.10
C ILE A 264 -1.22 20.83 -2.50
N GLN A 265 -1.79 22.04 -2.47
CA GLN A 265 -1.16 23.19 -1.83
C GLN A 265 -0.97 22.99 -0.34
N THR A 266 -1.97 22.42 0.35
CA THR A 266 -1.85 22.08 1.77
C THR A 266 -0.75 21.06 1.99
N MET A 267 -0.70 19.97 1.22
CA MET A 267 0.37 18.98 1.28
C MET A 267 1.75 19.61 1.11
N GLN A 268 1.89 20.52 0.16
CA GLN A 268 3.14 21.24 -0.07
C GLN A 268 3.53 22.11 1.12
N THR A 269 2.57 22.86 1.66
CA THR A 269 2.78 23.72 2.84
C THR A 269 3.22 22.91 4.04
N VAL A 270 2.59 21.75 4.29
CA VAL A 270 2.95 20.88 5.42
C VAL A 270 4.40 20.42 5.30
N ILE A 271 4.85 19.98 4.11
CA ILE A 271 6.24 19.57 3.88
C ILE A 271 7.21 20.74 4.15
N GLN A 272 6.85 21.95 3.69
CA GLN A 272 7.69 23.13 3.86
C GLN A 272 7.78 23.60 5.33
N ASN A 273 6.79 23.27 6.14
CA ASN A 273 6.77 23.56 7.57
C ASN A 273 7.46 22.48 8.41
N GLY A 274 8.02 21.43 7.78
CA GLY A 274 8.82 20.42 8.44
C GLY A 274 8.16 19.07 8.56
N ASP A 275 8.83 18.15 9.24
CA ASP A 275 8.48 16.75 9.36
C ASP A 275 8.58 16.20 10.80
N GLY A 276 8.41 17.07 11.79
CA GLY A 276 8.34 16.70 13.21
C GLY A 276 9.67 16.37 13.89
N GLY A 277 10.72 16.08 13.13
CA GLY A 277 12.11 15.99 13.61
C GLY A 277 12.48 14.81 14.53
N ASP A 278 11.54 14.03 15.04
CA ASP A 278 11.78 12.79 15.79
C ASP A 278 10.88 11.65 15.32
N ILE A 279 10.99 10.47 15.96
CA ILE A 279 10.29 9.25 15.50
C ILE A 279 8.88 9.13 16.11
N SER A 280 8.62 9.83 17.22
CA SER A 280 7.36 9.72 17.95
C SER A 280 6.37 10.77 17.47
N GLU A 281 5.16 10.35 17.16
CA GLU A 281 4.12 11.15 16.53
C GLU A 281 3.04 11.62 17.50
N ASN A 282 2.29 12.68 17.15
CA ASN A 282 1.18 13.23 17.93
C ASN A 282 -0.21 13.03 17.27
N PRO A 283 -0.60 11.81 16.89
CA PRO A 283 -1.87 11.55 16.21
C PRO A 283 -3.10 11.79 17.09
N CYS A 284 -3.01 11.65 18.41
CA CYS A 284 -4.17 11.84 19.28
C CYS A 284 -4.60 13.31 19.34
N GLU A 285 -3.66 14.26 19.38
CA GLU A 285 -3.96 15.69 19.27
C GLU A 285 -4.63 16.00 17.92
N ALA A 286 -4.08 15.47 16.83
CA ALA A 286 -4.64 15.65 15.50
C ALA A 286 -6.07 15.10 15.39
N LEU A 287 -6.31 13.89 15.93
CA LEU A 287 -7.64 13.26 15.98
C LEU A 287 -8.62 14.10 16.81
N LEU A 288 -8.23 14.52 18.01
CA LEU A 288 -9.10 15.32 18.88
C LEU A 288 -9.51 16.63 18.20
N LYS A 289 -8.58 17.38 17.67
CA LYS A 289 -8.85 18.65 16.99
C LYS A 289 -9.65 18.45 15.69
N ALA A 290 -9.38 17.37 14.95
CA ALA A 290 -10.14 17.03 13.75
C ALA A 290 -11.59 16.66 14.07
N ILE A 291 -11.83 15.81 15.08
CA ILE A 291 -13.17 15.41 15.51
C ILE A 291 -13.94 16.61 16.09
N GLN A 292 -13.27 17.47 16.85
CA GLN A 292 -13.87 18.67 17.40
C GLN A 292 -14.31 19.64 16.31
N LYS A 293 -13.51 19.78 15.25
CA LYS A 293 -13.83 20.64 14.11
C LYS A 293 -14.90 20.04 13.21
N HIS A 294 -14.95 18.71 13.10
CA HIS A 294 -15.87 17.97 12.24
C HIS A 294 -16.71 16.95 13.05
N PRO A 295 -17.58 17.42 13.96
CA PRO A 295 -18.33 16.55 14.87
C PRO A 295 -19.37 15.68 14.14
N ASP A 296 -19.75 16.06 12.92
CA ASP A 296 -20.71 15.37 12.07
C ASP A 296 -20.09 14.24 11.22
N ALA A 297 -18.78 13.98 11.33
CA ALA A 297 -18.17 12.85 10.66
C ALA A 297 -18.72 11.51 11.20
N ASP A 298 -19.16 10.64 10.30
CA ASP A 298 -19.72 9.32 10.66
C ASP A 298 -18.63 8.30 10.98
N GLN A 299 -17.48 8.41 10.29
CA GLN A 299 -16.35 7.50 10.43
C GLN A 299 -15.05 8.29 10.46
N VAL A 300 -14.16 7.92 11.37
CA VAL A 300 -12.82 8.52 11.52
C VAL A 300 -11.77 7.50 11.20
N ILE A 301 -10.90 7.81 10.22
CA ILE A 301 -9.77 6.98 9.83
C ILE A 301 -8.46 7.74 10.06
N LEU A 302 -7.55 7.13 10.81
CA LEU A 302 -6.17 7.55 10.95
C LEU A 302 -5.30 6.76 9.97
N ILE A 303 -4.46 7.44 9.21
CA ILE A 303 -3.44 6.83 8.34
C ILE A 303 -2.07 7.25 8.88
N ALA A 304 -1.25 6.28 9.29
CA ALA A 304 -0.01 6.57 9.97
C ALA A 304 1.12 5.56 9.68
N ASP A 305 2.37 5.94 9.98
CA ASP A 305 3.53 5.03 9.93
C ASP A 305 3.42 4.01 11.08
N ALA A 306 3.45 2.73 10.73
CA ALA A 306 3.39 1.63 11.68
C ALA A 306 4.55 1.63 12.70
N ARG A 307 5.65 2.31 12.41
CA ARG A 307 6.88 2.28 13.21
C ARG A 307 6.92 3.32 14.32
N ALA A 308 6.17 4.39 14.16
CA ALA A 308 6.17 5.50 15.11
C ALA A 308 5.44 5.11 16.40
N ASP A 309 6.00 5.47 17.54
CA ASP A 309 5.28 5.41 18.81
C ASP A 309 4.39 6.65 18.94
N ILE A 310 3.27 6.52 19.65
CA ILE A 310 2.35 7.61 19.90
C ILE A 310 2.78 8.36 21.18
N ARG A 311 3.34 9.56 21.00
CA ARG A 311 3.81 10.40 22.13
C ARG A 311 2.65 10.85 23.03
N ASP A 312 1.55 11.22 22.41
CA ASP A 312 0.37 11.81 23.04
C ASP A 312 -0.74 10.78 23.34
N LEU A 313 -0.39 9.49 23.46
CA LEU A 313 -1.34 8.39 23.70
C LEU A 313 -2.24 8.60 24.93
N ALA A 314 -1.79 9.37 25.91
CA ALA A 314 -2.60 9.73 27.09
C ALA A 314 -3.89 10.48 26.70
N LEU A 315 -3.88 11.20 25.58
CA LEU A 315 -5.06 11.93 25.08
C LEU A 315 -6.13 11.00 24.45
N ALA A 316 -5.80 9.76 24.18
CA ALA A 316 -6.71 8.82 23.51
C ALA A 316 -8.02 8.57 24.30
N ASP A 317 -8.01 8.68 25.63
CA ASP A 317 -9.23 8.54 26.44
C ASP A 317 -10.24 9.70 26.23
N GLN A 318 -9.80 10.83 25.70
CA GLN A 318 -10.64 11.99 25.38
C GLN A 318 -11.31 11.85 24.00
N ILE A 319 -10.86 10.92 23.16
CA ILE A 319 -11.41 10.71 21.83
C ILE A 319 -12.80 10.05 21.96
N THR A 320 -13.82 10.74 21.44
CA THR A 320 -15.22 10.33 21.60
C THR A 320 -15.73 9.36 20.55
N LYS A 321 -15.10 9.34 19.36
CA LYS A 321 -15.52 8.51 18.23
C LYS A 321 -14.61 7.28 18.09
N PRO A 322 -15.11 6.16 17.56
CA PRO A 322 -14.27 5.04 17.15
C PRO A 322 -13.25 5.50 16.09
N VAL A 323 -11.98 5.10 16.27
CA VAL A 323 -10.89 5.40 15.34
C VAL A 323 -10.47 4.15 14.61
N HIS A 324 -10.53 4.18 13.28
CA HIS A 324 -10.02 3.12 12.43
C HIS A 324 -8.63 3.50 11.96
N VAL A 325 -7.65 2.61 12.14
CA VAL A 325 -6.25 2.90 11.85
C VAL A 325 -5.76 2.08 10.66
N ILE A 326 -5.21 2.77 9.68
CA ILE A 326 -4.47 2.20 8.55
C ILE A 326 -2.99 2.41 8.81
N LEU A 327 -2.24 1.32 8.94
CA LEU A 327 -0.81 1.35 9.18
C LEU A 327 -0.03 1.11 7.90
N CYS A 328 0.83 2.06 7.54
CA CYS A 328 1.75 2.02 6.42
C CYS A 328 3.14 1.53 6.85
N GLY A 329 3.93 1.00 5.91
CA GLY A 329 5.32 0.64 6.17
C GLY A 329 5.55 -0.55 7.11
N SER A 330 4.51 -1.27 7.51
CA SER A 330 4.57 -2.33 8.54
C SER A 330 5.33 -3.60 8.14
N ARG A 331 5.63 -3.78 6.86
CA ARG A 331 6.31 -5.00 6.38
C ARG A 331 7.75 -5.16 6.90
N LYS A 332 8.46 -4.04 7.16
CA LYS A 332 9.85 -4.06 7.66
C LYS A 332 9.96 -4.03 9.17
N ARG A 333 8.94 -3.52 9.85
CA ARG A 333 8.92 -3.41 11.32
C ARG A 333 7.52 -3.74 11.82
N TYR A 334 7.46 -4.16 13.04
CA TYR A 334 6.21 -4.53 13.69
C TYR A 334 5.44 -3.26 14.06
N PRO A 335 4.09 -3.26 13.87
CA PRO A 335 3.25 -2.14 14.30
C PRO A 335 3.47 -1.80 15.76
N SER A 336 3.70 -0.52 16.07
CA SER A 336 3.83 -0.07 17.47
C SER A 336 2.59 -0.48 18.29
N PRO A 337 2.78 -1.03 19.50
CA PRO A 337 1.68 -1.40 20.39
C PRO A 337 0.78 -0.21 20.78
N ASP A 338 1.27 1.00 20.62
CA ASP A 338 0.52 2.21 20.95
C ASP A 338 -0.69 2.39 20.02
N TYR A 339 -0.60 2.04 18.73
CA TYR A 339 -1.76 2.05 17.83
C TYR A 339 -2.82 1.03 18.22
N LEU A 340 -2.41 -0.15 18.70
CA LEU A 340 -3.35 -1.12 19.22
C LEU A 340 -4.05 -0.59 20.48
N THR A 341 -3.33 0.11 21.32
CA THR A 341 -3.85 0.76 22.52
C THR A 341 -4.83 1.88 22.16
N LEU A 342 -4.49 2.72 21.18
CA LEU A 342 -5.37 3.77 20.67
C LEU A 342 -6.72 3.20 20.21
N VAL A 343 -6.68 2.17 19.34
CA VAL A 343 -7.89 1.55 18.79
C VAL A 343 -8.71 0.85 19.88
N TRP A 344 -8.05 0.19 20.83
CA TRP A 344 -8.74 -0.40 21.98
C TRP A 344 -9.43 0.65 22.87
N LYS A 345 -8.77 1.79 23.12
CA LYS A 345 -9.35 2.89 23.92
C LYS A 345 -10.54 3.53 23.22
N THR A 346 -10.51 3.64 21.91
CA THR A 346 -11.54 4.34 21.12
C THR A 346 -12.63 3.40 20.58
N GLY A 347 -12.33 2.12 20.42
CA GLY A 347 -13.23 1.12 19.85
C GLY A 347 -13.32 1.26 18.32
N GLY A 348 -12.42 0.64 17.58
CA GLY A 348 -12.39 0.71 16.12
C GLY A 348 -11.64 -0.48 15.53
N THR A 349 -10.99 -0.27 14.39
CA THR A 349 -10.26 -1.28 13.65
C THR A 349 -8.83 -0.83 13.42
N ILE A 350 -7.86 -1.71 13.59
CA ILE A 350 -6.49 -1.50 13.14
C ILE A 350 -6.19 -2.47 12.00
N ALA A 351 -5.64 -1.98 10.92
CA ALA A 351 -5.31 -2.79 9.76
C ALA A 351 -3.98 -2.37 9.12
N ASN A 352 -3.29 -3.36 8.61
CA ASN A 352 -2.20 -3.23 7.65
C ASN A 352 -2.45 -4.18 6.47
N MET A 353 -1.50 -4.31 5.55
CA MET A 353 -1.65 -5.21 4.40
C MET A 353 -1.76 -6.69 4.77
N GLU A 354 -1.27 -7.09 5.94
CA GLU A 354 -1.17 -8.49 6.35
C GLU A 354 -2.31 -8.92 7.27
N ALA A 355 -2.86 -7.98 8.06
CA ALA A 355 -3.81 -8.32 9.10
C ALA A 355 -4.75 -7.17 9.43
N GLU A 356 -5.86 -7.54 10.05
CA GLU A 356 -6.87 -6.63 10.57
C GLU A 356 -7.38 -7.14 11.92
N LEU A 357 -7.57 -6.23 12.86
CA LEU A 357 -8.19 -6.50 14.16
C LEU A 357 -9.20 -5.43 14.47
N THR A 358 -10.43 -5.82 14.76
CA THR A 358 -11.54 -4.93 15.14
C THR A 358 -11.91 -5.12 16.60
N PHE A 359 -12.04 -4.04 17.34
CA PHE A 359 -12.59 -4.04 18.70
C PHE A 359 -14.10 -3.71 18.69
N ASN A 360 -14.86 -4.44 19.48
CA ASN A 360 -16.31 -4.26 19.60
C ASN A 360 -16.64 -3.20 20.68
N GLY A 361 -16.31 -1.94 20.37
CA GLY A 361 -16.45 -0.83 21.29
C GLY A 361 -15.22 -0.54 22.15
N LYS A 362 -15.33 0.51 22.94
CA LYS A 362 -14.23 0.98 23.81
C LYS A 362 -13.87 -0.07 24.87
N LYS A 363 -12.56 -0.25 25.06
CA LYS A 363 -12.00 -1.14 26.08
C LYS A 363 -12.56 -2.57 26.01
N ASP A 364 -12.72 -3.09 24.80
CA ASP A 364 -13.18 -4.47 24.53
C ASP A 364 -12.46 -5.49 25.42
N PRO A 365 -13.17 -6.38 26.14
CA PRO A 365 -12.60 -7.30 27.13
C PRO A 365 -11.60 -8.32 26.54
N ARG A 366 -11.56 -8.49 25.22
CA ARG A 366 -10.55 -9.35 24.55
C ARG A 366 -9.11 -8.94 24.83
N TYR A 367 -8.86 -7.71 25.32
CA TYR A 367 -7.51 -7.28 25.74
C TYR A 367 -6.89 -8.17 26.83
N ARG A 368 -7.70 -8.94 27.56
CA ARG A 368 -7.23 -9.89 28.59
C ARG A 368 -6.46 -11.07 28.00
N HIS A 369 -6.61 -11.32 26.73
CA HIS A 369 -5.93 -12.37 26.00
C HIS A 369 -4.82 -11.79 25.11
N ALA A 370 -3.85 -12.61 24.74
CA ALA A 370 -2.88 -12.21 23.73
C ALA A 370 -3.59 -11.97 22.39
N LEU A 371 -3.40 -10.76 21.82
CA LEU A 371 -3.93 -10.40 20.53
C LEU A 371 -2.86 -10.60 19.47
N LYS A 372 -3.29 -10.99 18.27
CA LYS A 372 -2.40 -11.20 17.13
C LYS A 372 -2.71 -10.16 16.03
N LEU A 373 -1.68 -9.44 15.59
CA LEU A 373 -1.75 -8.59 14.40
C LEU A 373 -0.57 -8.96 13.49
N GLY A 374 -0.88 -9.55 12.34
CA GLY A 374 0.12 -10.16 11.47
C GLY A 374 0.83 -11.33 12.16
N VAL A 375 2.14 -11.31 12.16
CA VAL A 375 2.97 -12.36 12.80
C VAL A 375 3.24 -12.11 14.28
N ARG A 376 2.87 -10.93 14.82
CA ARG A 376 3.19 -10.56 16.20
C ARG A 376 2.03 -10.74 17.17
N HIS A 377 2.40 -11.07 18.41
CA HIS A 377 1.51 -11.16 19.53
C HIS A 377 1.71 -9.98 20.46
N TYR A 378 0.60 -9.45 20.95
CA TYR A 378 0.53 -8.31 21.86
C TYR A 378 -0.19 -8.73 23.11
N ILE A 379 0.30 -8.30 24.27
CA ILE A 379 -0.34 -8.49 25.56
C ILE A 379 -0.59 -7.15 26.20
N PHE A 380 -1.68 -7.05 26.95
CA PHE A 380 -2.00 -5.83 27.67
C PHE A 380 -1.23 -5.78 29.00
N ASP A 381 -0.51 -4.70 29.20
CA ASP A 381 0.16 -4.40 30.46
C ASP A 381 -0.78 -3.60 31.36
N GLN A 382 -1.30 -4.23 32.40
CA GLN A 382 -2.28 -3.58 33.31
C GLN A 382 -1.64 -2.43 34.12
N ALA A 383 -0.36 -2.54 34.48
CA ALA A 383 0.33 -1.49 35.22
C ALA A 383 0.53 -0.22 34.37
N MET A 384 0.78 -0.40 33.08
CA MET A 384 1.00 0.70 32.13
C MET A 384 -0.31 1.13 31.44
N GLY A 385 -1.39 0.35 31.54
CA GLY A 385 -2.65 0.63 30.86
C GLY A 385 -2.58 0.60 29.32
N LYS A 386 -1.62 -0.15 28.76
CA LYS A 386 -1.38 -0.22 27.32
C LYS A 386 -0.88 -1.59 26.86
N PHE A 387 -1.01 -1.84 25.56
CA PHE A 387 -0.43 -3.03 24.94
C PHE A 387 1.10 -2.93 24.84
N LYS A 388 1.75 -4.07 24.85
CA LYS A 388 3.17 -4.27 24.57
C LYS A 388 3.38 -5.54 23.75
N TYR A 389 4.53 -5.67 23.14
CA TYR A 389 4.90 -6.93 22.48
C TYR A 389 4.98 -8.05 23.52
N ARG A 390 4.42 -9.21 23.16
CA ARG A 390 4.70 -10.43 23.91
C ARG A 390 6.16 -10.81 23.64
N ARG A 391 6.94 -10.97 24.69
CA ARG A 391 8.26 -11.60 24.62
C ARG A 391 8.02 -13.11 24.50
N ASP A 392 8.59 -13.72 23.50
CA ASP A 392 8.62 -15.18 23.34
C ASP A 392 9.48 -15.80 24.42
#